data_2295cb65257967ac55193983771547d4
#
_entry.id   2295cb65257967ac55193983771547d4
#
_cell.length_a   1.000
_cell.length_b   1.000
_cell.length_c   1.000
_cell.angle_alpha   90.00
_cell.angle_beta   90.00
_cell.angle_gamma   90.00
#
_symmetry.space_group_name_H-M   'P 1'
#
loop_
_entity.id
_entity.type
_entity.pdbx_description
1 polymer ?
#
loop_
_entity_poly.entity_id
_entity_poly.type
_entity_poly.pdbx_seq_one_letter_code
_entity_poly.pdbx_strand_id
1 'polypeptide(L)'
;MDNKKATLELGTKPIGKLLAQYAMPAIVAMTAASLYNIIDRIFIGNIVGPLAISGLAITFPFMNLATAFGAAIGVGASTTISVKLGQKDYQSAEHILGNTITLNIIIGIAFGAICLLFLDPILRFFGASDATLPYARSFMEIILVGNVFSHMYFGMNA
;
A
#
# COMPACT_ATOMS: atom_id res chain seq x y z
N MET A 1 -26.59 -4.57 -12.26
CA MET A 1 -27.72 -5.16 -11.48
C MET A 1 -27.30 -5.70 -10.12
N ASP A 2 -26.00 -5.93 -9.86
CA ASP A 2 -25.51 -6.50 -8.57
C ASP A 2 -25.46 -5.53 -7.39
N ASN A 3 -25.19 -4.25 -7.61
CA ASN A 3 -25.05 -3.29 -6.51
C ASN A 3 -26.35 -3.05 -5.68
N LYS A 4 -27.53 -3.14 -6.30
CA LYS A 4 -28.80 -3.02 -5.56
C LYS A 4 -29.07 -4.24 -4.65
N LYS A 5 -28.65 -5.43 -5.08
CA LYS A 5 -28.76 -6.65 -4.26
C LYS A 5 -27.80 -6.58 -3.07
N ALA A 6 -26.54 -6.17 -3.29
CA ALA A 6 -25.57 -6.02 -2.22
C ALA A 6 -26.01 -5.01 -1.15
N THR A 7 -26.58 -3.87 -1.57
CA THR A 7 -27.09 -2.84 -0.64
C THR A 7 -28.32 -3.31 0.15
N LEU A 8 -29.20 -4.09 -0.47
CA LEU A 8 -30.36 -4.69 0.20
C LEU A 8 -29.94 -5.78 1.20
N GLU A 9 -28.92 -6.56 0.87
CA GLU A 9 -28.37 -7.61 1.75
C GLU A 9 -27.74 -7.01 3.01
N LEU A 10 -27.08 -5.86 2.89
CA LEU A 10 -26.49 -5.14 4.04
C LEU A 10 -27.55 -4.71 5.08
N GLY A 11 -28.78 -4.41 4.64
CA GLY A 11 -29.86 -4.00 5.52
C GLY A 11 -30.75 -5.12 6.07
N THR A 12 -30.67 -6.34 5.49
CA THR A 12 -31.64 -7.42 5.78
C THR A 12 -31.02 -8.69 6.38
N LYS A 13 -29.74 -8.95 6.14
CA LYS A 13 -29.05 -10.15 6.66
C LYS A 13 -28.61 -9.98 8.13
N PRO A 14 -28.61 -11.05 8.93
CA PRO A 14 -28.03 -11.03 10.26
C PRO A 14 -26.57 -10.59 10.25
N ILE A 15 -26.19 -9.66 11.11
CA ILE A 15 -24.85 -9.02 11.15
C ILE A 15 -23.72 -10.06 11.18
N GLY A 16 -23.84 -11.12 11.97
CA GLY A 16 -22.82 -12.17 12.08
C GLY A 16 -22.59 -12.92 10.76
N LYS A 17 -23.65 -13.19 9.97
CA LYS A 17 -23.54 -13.85 8.68
C LYS A 17 -22.90 -12.93 7.63
N LEU A 18 -23.27 -11.65 7.68
CA LEU A 18 -22.70 -10.63 6.82
C LEU A 18 -21.21 -10.43 7.11
N LEU A 19 -20.85 -10.32 8.39
CA LEU A 19 -19.47 -10.21 8.83
C LEU A 19 -18.63 -11.40 8.37
N ALA A 20 -19.11 -12.63 8.57
CA ALA A 20 -18.40 -13.82 8.10
C ALA A 20 -18.23 -13.84 6.59
N GLN A 21 -19.25 -13.44 5.83
CA GLN A 21 -19.22 -13.41 4.37
C GLN A 21 -18.14 -12.47 3.81
N TYR A 22 -17.91 -11.32 4.46
CA TYR A 22 -16.88 -10.34 4.03
C TYR A 22 -15.52 -10.57 4.71
N ALA A 23 -15.51 -11.02 5.97
CA ALA A 23 -14.26 -11.24 6.70
C ALA A 23 -13.50 -12.48 6.20
N MET A 24 -14.19 -13.58 5.85
CA MET A 24 -13.51 -14.81 5.43
C MET A 24 -12.61 -14.64 4.21
N PRO A 25 -13.06 -14.03 3.09
CA PRO A 25 -12.17 -13.76 1.95
C PRO A 25 -10.99 -12.85 2.32
N ALA A 26 -11.22 -11.83 3.17
CA ALA A 26 -10.17 -10.94 3.64
C ALA A 26 -9.13 -11.65 4.50
N ILE A 27 -9.58 -12.52 5.43
CA ILE A 27 -8.68 -13.34 6.27
C ILE A 27 -7.83 -14.27 5.41
N VAL A 28 -8.44 -14.95 4.42
CA VAL A 28 -7.71 -15.83 3.50
C VAL A 28 -6.66 -15.04 2.72
N ALA A 29 -7.03 -13.87 2.16
CA ALA A 29 -6.10 -13.02 1.43
C ALA A 29 -4.94 -12.52 2.31
N MET A 30 -5.24 -12.07 3.53
CA MET A 30 -4.22 -11.60 4.49
C MET A 30 -3.30 -12.74 4.94
N THR A 31 -3.85 -13.94 5.16
CA THR A 31 -3.08 -15.13 5.51
C THR A 31 -2.14 -15.52 4.37
N ALA A 32 -2.62 -15.55 3.14
CA ALA A 32 -1.80 -15.84 1.96
C ALA A 32 -0.67 -14.80 1.79
N ALA A 33 -0.97 -13.50 1.97
CA ALA A 33 0.04 -12.45 1.93
C ALA A 33 1.09 -12.59 3.05
N SER A 34 0.67 -12.97 4.25
CA SER A 34 1.57 -13.22 5.38
C SER A 34 2.48 -14.41 5.13
N LEU A 35 1.93 -15.52 4.61
CA LEU A 35 2.71 -16.69 4.21
C LEU A 35 3.73 -16.36 3.13
N TYR A 36 3.33 -15.59 2.11
CA TYR A 36 4.24 -15.10 1.08
C TYR A 36 5.43 -14.34 1.69
N ASN A 37 5.16 -13.40 2.60
CA ASN A 37 6.21 -12.63 3.27
C ASN A 37 7.16 -13.51 4.11
N ILE A 38 6.64 -14.54 4.78
CA ILE A 38 7.45 -15.49 5.57
C ILE A 38 8.35 -16.30 4.64
N ILE A 39 7.79 -16.85 3.57
CA ILE A 39 8.52 -17.65 2.58
C ILE A 39 9.62 -16.83 1.94
N ASP A 40 9.32 -15.59 1.52
CA ASP A 40 10.29 -14.67 0.92
C ASP A 40 11.49 -14.43 1.86
N ARG A 41 11.23 -14.18 3.15
CA ARG A 41 12.28 -14.00 4.16
C ARG A 41 13.13 -15.26 4.38
N ILE A 42 12.51 -16.44 4.33
CA ILE A 42 13.25 -17.72 4.42
C ILE A 42 14.19 -17.88 3.22
N PHE A 43 13.72 -17.58 2.01
CA PHE A 43 14.55 -17.62 0.82
C PHE A 43 15.70 -16.63 0.87
N ILE A 44 15.44 -15.38 1.22
CA ILE A 44 16.47 -14.35 1.35
C ILE A 44 17.50 -14.75 2.41
N GLY A 45 17.07 -15.25 3.56
CA GLY A 45 17.96 -15.66 4.63
C GLY A 45 18.87 -16.84 4.27
N ASN A 46 18.35 -17.81 3.52
CA ASN A 46 19.12 -18.99 3.13
C ASN A 46 20.03 -18.74 1.92
N ILE A 47 19.62 -17.89 0.97
CA ILE A 47 20.37 -17.68 -0.28
C ILE A 47 21.36 -16.52 -0.13
N VAL A 48 20.95 -15.41 0.47
CA VAL A 48 21.75 -14.18 0.57
C VAL A 48 22.42 -14.06 1.94
N GLY A 49 21.77 -14.53 2.99
CA GLY A 49 22.31 -14.59 4.35
C GLY A 49 21.64 -13.62 5.35
N PRO A 50 22.05 -13.70 6.62
CA PRO A 50 21.38 -12.98 7.72
C PRO A 50 21.50 -11.45 7.62
N LEU A 51 22.57 -10.92 7.01
CA LEU A 51 22.73 -9.47 6.81
C LEU A 51 21.69 -8.90 5.85
N ALA A 52 21.24 -9.68 4.86
CA ALA A 52 20.19 -9.28 3.94
C ALA A 52 18.83 -9.17 4.65
N ILE A 53 18.52 -10.11 5.57
CA ILE A 53 17.28 -10.02 6.40
C ILE A 53 17.33 -8.76 7.27
N SER A 54 18.48 -8.47 7.88
CA SER A 54 18.66 -7.26 8.68
C SER A 54 18.50 -5.99 7.84
N GLY A 55 19.05 -5.98 6.62
CA GLY A 55 18.86 -4.91 5.65
C GLY A 55 17.38 -4.70 5.31
N LEU A 56 16.64 -5.77 5.02
CA LEU A 56 15.19 -5.69 4.79
C LEU A 56 14.42 -5.16 6.00
N ALA A 57 14.78 -5.58 7.21
CA ALA A 57 14.11 -5.11 8.42
C ALA A 57 14.23 -3.59 8.60
N ILE A 58 15.36 -3.02 8.24
CA ILE A 58 15.60 -1.57 8.27
C ILE A 58 14.72 -0.81 7.27
N THR A 59 14.39 -1.40 6.13
CA THR A 59 13.55 -0.76 5.12
C THR A 59 12.06 -0.74 5.49
N PHE A 60 11.62 -1.62 6.39
CA PHE A 60 10.21 -1.80 6.73
C PHE A 60 9.50 -0.54 7.27
N PRO A 61 10.05 0.22 8.24
CA PRO A 61 9.41 1.45 8.70
C PRO A 61 9.29 2.49 7.59
N PHE A 62 10.29 2.58 6.72
CA PHE A 62 10.29 3.48 5.59
C PHE A 62 9.21 3.10 4.55
N MET A 63 9.08 1.81 4.24
CA MET A 63 8.03 1.32 3.33
C MET A 63 6.63 1.61 3.87
N ASN A 64 6.42 1.44 5.19
CA ASN A 64 5.15 1.81 5.83
C ASN A 64 4.85 3.30 5.70
N LEU A 65 5.85 4.16 5.85
CA LEU A 65 5.69 5.60 5.65
C LEU A 65 5.29 5.91 4.20
N ALA A 66 5.96 5.29 3.23
CA ALA A 66 5.64 5.46 1.81
C ALA A 66 4.19 5.05 1.48
N THR A 67 3.75 3.89 1.98
CA THR A 67 2.36 3.42 1.77
C THR A 67 1.34 4.32 2.45
N ALA A 68 1.66 4.91 3.60
CA ALA A 68 0.77 5.81 4.32
C ALA A 68 0.39 7.05 3.50
N PHE A 69 1.32 7.60 2.70
CA PHE A 69 1.01 8.72 1.80
C PHE A 69 0.00 8.34 0.72
N GLY A 70 0.18 7.19 0.06
CA GLY A 70 -0.77 6.70 -0.95
C GLY A 70 -2.16 6.42 -0.34
N ALA A 71 -2.18 5.75 0.81
CA ALA A 71 -3.41 5.44 1.52
C ALA A 71 -4.15 6.70 2.01
N ALA A 72 -3.45 7.71 2.50
CA ALA A 72 -4.06 8.96 2.94
C ALA A 72 -4.80 9.67 1.80
N ILE A 73 -4.20 9.72 0.61
CA ILE A 73 -4.82 10.28 -0.58
C ILE A 73 -6.06 9.46 -0.97
N GLY A 74 -5.94 8.13 -0.98
CA GLY A 74 -7.02 7.23 -1.34
C GLY A 74 -8.22 7.32 -0.39
N VAL A 75 -7.98 7.27 0.92
CA VAL A 75 -9.05 7.39 1.94
C VAL A 75 -9.76 8.75 1.85
N GLY A 76 -9.00 9.85 1.68
CA GLY A 76 -9.58 11.17 1.50
C GLY A 76 -10.46 11.27 0.26
N ALA A 77 -9.97 10.74 -0.86
CA ALA A 77 -10.70 10.72 -2.12
C ALA A 77 -11.95 9.82 -2.04
N SER A 78 -11.82 8.61 -1.53
CA SER A 78 -12.90 7.63 -1.39
C SER A 78 -14.08 8.20 -0.57
N THR A 79 -13.78 8.86 0.54
CA THR A 79 -14.78 9.52 1.37
C THR A 79 -15.53 10.59 0.58
N THR A 80 -14.80 11.46 -0.13
CA THR A 80 -15.40 12.56 -0.88
C THR A 80 -16.21 12.06 -2.09
N ILE A 81 -15.68 11.06 -2.82
CA ILE A 81 -16.37 10.39 -3.93
C ILE A 81 -17.69 9.77 -3.44
N SER A 82 -17.66 9.07 -2.31
CA SER A 82 -18.86 8.44 -1.73
C SER A 82 -19.95 9.46 -1.41
N VAL A 83 -19.59 10.60 -0.86
CA VAL A 83 -20.55 11.71 -0.60
C VAL A 83 -21.12 12.24 -1.91
N LYS A 84 -20.28 12.48 -2.93
CA LYS A 84 -20.72 12.98 -4.25
C LYS A 84 -21.64 12.00 -4.96
N LEU A 85 -21.33 10.71 -4.91
CA LEU A 85 -22.20 9.67 -5.45
C LEU A 85 -23.55 9.62 -4.73
N GLY A 86 -23.55 9.78 -3.40
CA GLY A 86 -24.80 9.89 -2.61
C GLY A 86 -25.66 11.09 -3.00
N GLN A 87 -25.03 12.20 -3.38
CA GLN A 87 -25.68 13.41 -3.92
C GLN A 87 -26.08 13.27 -5.40
N LYS A 88 -25.75 12.15 -6.07
CA LYS A 88 -25.90 11.93 -7.52
C LYS A 88 -25.10 12.90 -8.39
N ASP A 89 -24.08 13.51 -7.84
CA ASP A 89 -23.13 14.40 -8.52
C ASP A 89 -22.00 13.56 -9.12
N TYR A 90 -22.31 12.85 -10.19
CA TYR A 90 -21.36 11.94 -10.86
C TYR A 90 -20.19 12.67 -11.48
N GLN A 91 -20.44 13.88 -12.00
CA GLN A 91 -19.40 14.68 -12.65
C GLN A 91 -18.30 15.08 -11.65
N SER A 92 -18.68 15.56 -10.46
CA SER A 92 -17.71 15.86 -9.40
C SER A 92 -16.98 14.59 -8.92
N ALA A 93 -17.68 13.45 -8.83
CA ALA A 93 -17.05 12.19 -8.43
C ALA A 93 -15.97 11.75 -9.42
N GLU A 94 -16.22 11.86 -10.74
CA GLU A 94 -15.24 11.55 -11.80
C GLU A 94 -14.06 12.50 -11.75
N HIS A 95 -14.27 13.80 -11.55
CA HIS A 95 -13.19 14.77 -11.40
C HIS A 95 -12.30 14.49 -10.19
N ILE A 96 -12.89 14.12 -9.05
CA ILE A 96 -12.14 13.75 -7.85
C ILE A 96 -11.30 12.51 -8.12
N LEU A 97 -11.86 11.49 -8.78
CA LEU A 97 -11.11 10.28 -9.15
C LEU A 97 -9.93 10.60 -10.06
N GLY A 98 -10.13 11.40 -11.10
CA GLY A 98 -9.05 11.84 -11.99
C GLY A 98 -7.95 12.62 -11.27
N ASN A 99 -8.33 13.54 -10.38
CA ASN A 99 -7.38 14.29 -9.56
C ASN A 99 -6.61 13.38 -8.59
N THR A 100 -7.27 12.37 -8.02
CA THR A 100 -6.65 11.38 -7.14
C THR A 100 -5.57 10.59 -7.86
N ILE A 101 -5.84 10.13 -9.06
CA ILE A 101 -4.86 9.41 -9.90
C ILE A 101 -3.66 10.32 -10.18
N THR A 102 -3.92 11.53 -10.65
CA THR A 102 -2.87 12.51 -10.97
C THR A 102 -2.01 12.83 -9.74
N LEU A 103 -2.65 13.06 -8.60
CA LEU A 103 -1.96 13.36 -7.34
C LEU A 103 -1.10 12.18 -6.86
N ASN A 104 -1.59 10.95 -6.95
CA ASN A 104 -0.82 9.75 -6.60
C ASN A 104 0.40 9.58 -7.51
N ILE A 105 0.29 9.86 -8.80
CA ILE A 105 1.42 9.81 -9.73
C ILE A 105 2.45 10.88 -9.36
N ILE A 106 2.03 12.12 -9.17
CA ILE A 106 2.94 13.23 -8.84
C ILE A 106 3.66 12.96 -7.51
N ILE A 107 2.92 12.59 -6.47
CA ILE A 107 3.50 12.29 -5.15
C ILE A 107 4.39 11.05 -5.22
N GLY A 108 3.97 10.01 -5.93
CA GLY A 108 4.77 8.80 -6.10
C GLY A 108 6.12 9.08 -6.79
N ILE A 109 6.12 9.89 -7.85
CA ILE A 109 7.35 10.30 -8.53
C ILE A 109 8.20 11.20 -7.63
N ALA A 110 7.62 12.23 -7.05
CA ALA A 110 8.34 13.18 -6.20
C ALA A 110 8.95 12.48 -4.97
N PHE A 111 8.17 11.66 -4.29
CA PHE A 111 8.62 10.87 -3.15
C PHE A 111 9.75 9.91 -3.56
N GLY A 112 9.56 9.13 -4.63
CA GLY A 112 10.57 8.22 -5.13
C GLY A 112 11.87 8.92 -5.49
N ALA A 113 11.80 10.05 -6.22
CA ALA A 113 12.98 10.83 -6.60
C ALA A 113 13.73 11.40 -5.39
N ILE A 114 13.01 12.02 -4.45
CA ILE A 114 13.61 12.58 -3.22
C ILE A 114 14.27 11.46 -2.42
N CYS A 115 13.59 10.33 -2.26
CA CYS A 115 14.12 9.22 -1.49
C CYS A 115 15.32 8.54 -2.15
N LEU A 116 15.37 8.46 -3.48
CA LEU A 116 16.54 7.96 -4.20
C LEU A 116 17.75 8.89 -4.04
N LEU A 117 17.54 10.20 -4.07
CA LEU A 117 18.61 11.20 -3.88
C LEU A 117 19.22 11.14 -2.48
N PHE A 118 18.40 10.86 -1.46
CA PHE A 118 18.82 10.82 -0.05
C PHE A 118 18.78 9.40 0.54
N LEU A 119 18.92 8.37 -0.28
CA LEU A 119 18.68 6.98 0.14
C LEU A 119 19.62 6.55 1.27
N ASP A 120 20.92 6.77 1.13
CA ASP A 120 21.91 6.36 2.15
C ASP A 120 21.71 7.09 3.50
N PRO A 121 21.54 8.43 3.56
CA PRO A 121 21.18 9.11 4.79
C PRO A 121 19.90 8.60 5.43
N ILE A 122 18.86 8.33 4.63
CA ILE A 122 17.59 7.80 5.12
C ILE A 122 17.77 6.41 5.72
N LEU A 123 18.45 5.50 5.03
CA LEU A 123 18.69 4.15 5.53
C LEU A 123 19.55 4.15 6.80
N ARG A 124 20.57 5.02 6.88
CA ARG A 124 21.36 5.18 8.10
C ARG A 124 20.53 5.74 9.26
N PHE A 125 19.64 6.68 9.00
CA PHE A 125 18.71 7.19 10.00
C PHE A 125 17.81 6.07 10.57
N PHE A 126 17.39 5.12 9.74
CA PHE A 126 16.62 3.94 10.17
C PHE A 126 17.49 2.81 10.74
N GLY A 127 18.79 3.04 10.91
CA GLY A 127 19.69 2.12 11.62
C GLY A 127 20.56 1.22 10.72
N ALA A 128 20.73 1.55 9.43
CA ALA A 128 21.63 0.82 8.57
C ALA A 128 23.09 1.02 9.00
N SER A 129 23.78 -0.10 9.27
CA SER A 129 25.21 -0.15 9.47
C SER A 129 25.94 -0.29 8.13
N ASP A 130 27.26 -0.11 8.11
CA ASP A 130 28.05 -0.31 6.90
C ASP A 130 27.92 -1.73 6.33
N ALA A 131 27.67 -2.72 7.18
CA ALA A 131 27.44 -4.10 6.78
C ALA A 131 26.07 -4.38 6.16
N THR A 132 25.02 -3.68 6.62
CA THR A 132 23.64 -3.90 6.18
C THR A 132 23.20 -2.93 5.08
N LEU A 133 23.85 -1.77 4.96
CA LEU A 133 23.53 -0.72 4.00
C LEU A 133 23.49 -1.22 2.55
N PRO A 134 24.47 -2.01 2.03
CA PRO A 134 24.43 -2.46 0.64
C PRO A 134 23.16 -3.27 0.32
N TYR A 135 22.74 -4.14 1.23
CA TYR A 135 21.54 -4.97 1.06
C TYR A 135 20.26 -4.12 1.12
N ALA A 136 20.14 -3.23 2.11
CA ALA A 136 19.01 -2.33 2.25
C ALA A 136 18.90 -1.40 1.03
N ARG A 137 20.01 -0.87 0.54
CA ARG A 137 20.09 0.01 -0.61
C ARG A 137 19.61 -0.68 -1.89
N SER A 138 20.19 -1.83 -2.23
CA SER A 138 19.83 -2.58 -3.44
C SER A 138 18.35 -2.94 -3.47
N PHE A 139 17.77 -3.32 -2.32
CA PHE A 139 16.35 -3.59 -2.20
C PHE A 139 15.51 -2.31 -2.40
N MET A 140 15.86 -1.23 -1.71
CA MET A 140 15.10 0.02 -1.76
C MET A 140 15.17 0.72 -3.11
N GLU A 141 16.29 0.66 -3.83
CA GLU A 141 16.40 1.21 -5.19
C GLU A 141 15.33 0.62 -6.11
N ILE A 142 15.16 -0.70 -6.09
CA ILE A 142 14.14 -1.38 -6.91
C ILE A 142 12.72 -0.97 -6.47
N ILE A 143 12.46 -0.94 -5.17
CA ILE A 143 11.15 -0.56 -4.64
C ILE A 143 10.81 0.90 -4.98
N LEU A 144 11.76 1.81 -4.86
CA LEU A 144 11.54 3.23 -5.14
C LEU A 144 11.31 3.52 -6.63
N VAL A 145 11.95 2.79 -7.52
CA VAL A 145 11.66 2.87 -8.97
C VAL A 145 10.22 2.44 -9.26
N GLY A 146 9.74 1.39 -8.58
CA GLY A 146 8.35 0.91 -8.68
C GLY A 146 7.33 1.67 -7.82
N ASN A 147 7.76 2.66 -7.04
CA ASN A 147 6.95 3.31 -6.01
C ASN A 147 5.68 4.00 -6.54
N VAL A 148 5.70 4.51 -7.76
CA VAL A 148 4.53 5.10 -8.42
C VAL A 148 3.39 4.09 -8.52
N PHE A 149 3.68 2.84 -8.90
CA PHE A 149 2.68 1.78 -8.98
C PHE A 149 2.12 1.43 -7.58
N SER A 150 2.98 1.42 -6.57
CA SER A 150 2.56 1.19 -5.18
C SER A 150 1.64 2.30 -4.69
N HIS A 151 1.96 3.56 -4.95
CA HIS A 151 1.09 4.69 -4.60
C HIS A 151 -0.26 4.63 -5.33
N MET A 152 -0.27 4.30 -6.61
CA MET A 152 -1.51 4.10 -7.36
C MET A 152 -2.34 2.95 -6.77
N TYR A 153 -1.70 1.82 -6.46
CA TYR A 153 -2.37 0.67 -5.87
C TYR A 153 -3.05 1.04 -4.54
N PHE A 154 -2.32 1.63 -3.60
CA PHE A 154 -2.87 2.01 -2.30
C PHE A 154 -3.87 3.17 -2.40
N GLY A 155 -3.62 4.13 -3.29
CA GLY A 155 -4.51 5.25 -3.48
C GLY A 155 -5.83 4.92 -4.17
N MET A 156 -5.88 3.85 -4.97
CA MET A 156 -7.10 3.42 -5.67
C MET A 156 -7.84 2.27 -4.95
N ASN A 157 -7.24 1.68 -3.94
CA ASN A 157 -7.79 0.52 -3.21
C ASN A 157 -8.44 0.91 -1.87
N ALA A 158 -8.63 2.20 -1.62
CA ALA A 158 -9.21 2.76 -0.39
C ALA A 158 -10.74 2.88 -0.42
#